data_1fd9e2a176e038219ef7cc8dc5f99824
#
_entry.id   1fd9e2a176e038219ef7cc8dc5f99824
#
_cell.length_a   1.000
_cell.length_b   1.000
_cell.length_c   1.000
_cell.angle_alpha   90.00
_cell.angle_beta   90.00
_cell.angle_gamma   90.00
#
_symmetry.space_group_name_H-M   'P 1'
#
loop_
_entity.id
_entity.type
_entity.pdbx_description
1 polymer ?
#
loop_
_entity_poly.entity_id
_entity_poly.type
_entity_poly.pdbx_seq_one_letter_code
_entity_poly.pdbx_strand_id
1 'polypeptide(L)'
;IVCFLHAFNWNGVKAILLIVGIGVGIVIYLKIHDKFSGTQYDDRGFTKSKAGTYGTADWMTEKELKSVLELSTPERATGMILGERKGQLVCLPENTRLNRHCAIFGASGTMKSRAVIRNALFSIIRRGESALIADPKSEMYSDTSELFRKNGYEVKVLNLVDPLHGDSWNCMSDLNGNTMMAQVLTNVIIGNTSNGKSDHFWDNGEANLLKALV
;
A
#
# COMPACT_ATOMS: atom_id res chain seq x y z
N ILE A 1 74.31 -33.37 -17.88
CA ILE A 1 72.93 -33.58 -17.41
C ILE A 1 72.84 -33.73 -15.90
N VAL A 2 73.84 -34.41 -15.27
CA VAL A 2 73.87 -34.62 -13.80
C VAL A 2 74.12 -33.33 -13.01
N CYS A 3 74.87 -32.35 -13.54
CA CYS A 3 75.06 -31.04 -12.88
C CYS A 3 73.84 -30.13 -12.81
N PHE A 4 72.84 -30.30 -13.68
CA PHE A 4 71.65 -29.46 -13.68
C PHE A 4 70.60 -29.86 -12.61
N LEU A 5 70.65 -31.12 -12.17
CA LEU A 5 69.76 -31.63 -11.13
C LEU A 5 70.17 -31.27 -9.69
N HIS A 6 71.41 -30.92 -9.47
CA HIS A 6 71.95 -30.54 -8.15
C HIS A 6 71.75 -29.06 -7.83
N ALA A 7 71.39 -28.20 -8.83
CA ALA A 7 71.05 -26.80 -8.63
C ALA A 7 69.57 -26.58 -8.24
N PHE A 8 68.74 -27.62 -8.19
CA PHE A 8 67.37 -27.56 -7.83
C PHE A 8 67.21 -27.42 -6.31
N ASN A 9 67.17 -26.20 -5.82
CA ASN A 9 67.05 -25.94 -4.39
C ASN A 9 65.69 -26.40 -3.89
N TRP A 10 65.57 -27.52 -3.22
CA TRP A 10 64.33 -28.12 -2.70
C TRP A 10 63.55 -27.15 -1.78
N ASN A 11 64.28 -26.28 -1.09
CA ASN A 11 63.61 -25.23 -0.27
C ASN A 11 62.94 -24.14 -1.10
N GLY A 12 63.51 -23.81 -2.27
CA GLY A 12 62.87 -22.87 -3.21
C GLY A 12 61.60 -23.45 -3.83
N VAL A 13 61.59 -24.73 -4.16
CA VAL A 13 60.40 -25.43 -4.68
C VAL A 13 59.28 -25.46 -3.65
N LYS A 14 59.59 -25.76 -2.41
CA LYS A 14 58.65 -25.74 -1.30
C LYS A 14 58.07 -24.35 -1.08
N ALA A 15 58.87 -23.29 -1.17
CA ALA A 15 58.42 -21.93 -1.03
C ALA A 15 57.44 -21.52 -2.17
N ILE A 16 57.75 -21.92 -3.41
CA ILE A 16 56.87 -21.68 -4.55
C ILE A 16 55.54 -22.42 -4.40
N LEU A 17 55.58 -23.70 -4.00
CA LEU A 17 54.37 -24.49 -3.77
C LEU A 17 53.51 -23.91 -2.65
N LEU A 18 54.14 -23.37 -1.62
CA LEU A 18 53.45 -22.71 -0.51
C LEU A 18 52.76 -21.40 -0.97
N ILE A 19 53.45 -20.59 -1.76
CA ILE A 19 52.90 -19.34 -2.33
C ILE A 19 51.73 -19.66 -3.26
N VAL A 20 51.87 -20.65 -4.14
CA VAL A 20 50.80 -21.09 -5.04
C VAL A 20 49.60 -21.64 -4.23
N GLY A 21 49.88 -22.45 -3.19
CA GLY A 21 48.84 -22.98 -2.30
C GLY A 21 48.07 -21.87 -1.58
N ILE A 22 48.75 -20.86 -1.07
CA ILE A 22 48.13 -19.69 -0.45
C ILE A 22 47.30 -18.89 -1.50
N GLY A 23 47.84 -18.68 -2.69
CA GLY A 23 47.11 -17.99 -3.78
C GLY A 23 45.83 -18.72 -4.18
N VAL A 24 45.90 -20.04 -4.38
CA VAL A 24 44.73 -20.88 -4.65
C VAL A 24 43.74 -20.83 -3.48
N GLY A 25 44.23 -20.91 -2.24
CA GLY A 25 43.40 -20.79 -1.03
C GLY A 25 42.65 -19.47 -0.96
N ILE A 26 43.31 -18.36 -1.27
CA ILE A 26 42.69 -17.02 -1.32
C ILE A 26 41.63 -16.96 -2.42
N VAL A 27 41.89 -17.47 -3.61
CA VAL A 27 40.91 -17.46 -4.72
C VAL A 27 39.67 -18.31 -4.37
N ILE A 28 39.89 -19.49 -3.75
CA ILE A 28 38.81 -20.35 -3.27
C ILE A 28 38.00 -19.62 -2.17
N TYR A 29 38.67 -19.00 -1.21
CA TYR A 29 38.05 -18.22 -0.14
C TYR A 29 37.19 -17.07 -0.71
N LEU A 30 37.74 -16.30 -1.65
CA LEU A 30 37.01 -15.20 -2.28
C LEU A 30 35.78 -15.70 -3.06
N LYS A 31 35.89 -16.79 -3.83
CA LYS A 31 34.77 -17.40 -4.54
C LYS A 31 33.68 -17.94 -3.60
N ILE A 32 34.07 -18.51 -2.48
CA ILE A 32 33.15 -19.01 -1.46
C ILE A 32 32.50 -17.83 -0.75
N HIS A 33 33.27 -16.82 -0.39
CA HIS A 33 32.79 -15.60 0.25
C HIS A 33 31.80 -14.86 -0.63
N ASP A 34 32.06 -14.67 -1.92
CA ASP A 34 31.12 -14.06 -2.88
C ASP A 34 29.84 -14.89 -3.03
N LYS A 35 29.96 -16.22 -3.00
CA LYS A 35 28.79 -17.10 -3.06
C LYS A 35 27.95 -17.07 -1.76
N PHE A 36 28.61 -16.85 -0.61
CA PHE A 36 27.95 -16.72 0.70
C PHE A 36 27.49 -15.29 1.00
N SER A 37 28.12 -14.26 0.45
CA SER A 37 27.70 -12.85 0.63
C SER A 37 26.39 -12.54 -0.07
N GLY A 38 25.86 -13.47 -0.86
CA GLY A 38 24.52 -13.41 -1.43
C GLY A 38 24.31 -12.27 -2.44
N THR A 39 25.40 -11.72 -2.95
CA THR A 39 25.36 -10.70 -3.99
C THR A 39 25.05 -11.38 -5.32
N GLN A 40 23.83 -11.22 -5.83
CA GLN A 40 23.44 -11.65 -7.18
C GLN A 40 23.31 -10.41 -8.06
N TYR A 41 23.85 -10.52 -9.28
CA TYR A 41 23.60 -9.51 -10.32
C TYR A 41 22.31 -9.88 -11.06
N ASP A 42 21.45 -8.90 -11.24
CA ASP A 42 20.29 -9.00 -12.13
C ASP A 42 20.76 -8.80 -13.58
N ASP A 43 20.03 -9.34 -14.57
CA ASP A 43 20.25 -9.16 -16.01
C ASP A 43 20.39 -7.69 -16.46
N ARG A 44 19.95 -6.76 -15.60
CA ARG A 44 20.04 -5.32 -15.78
C ARG A 44 21.25 -4.67 -15.10
N GLY A 45 22.15 -5.46 -14.52
CA GLY A 45 23.36 -5.00 -13.84
C GLY A 45 23.16 -4.46 -12.41
N PHE A 46 21.97 -4.65 -11.82
CA PHE A 46 21.75 -4.27 -10.42
C PHE A 46 22.24 -5.34 -9.47
N THR A 47 22.92 -4.91 -8.42
CA THR A 47 23.42 -5.78 -7.36
C THR A 47 22.30 -6.12 -6.38
N LYS A 48 21.90 -7.38 -6.31
CA LYS A 48 21.00 -7.87 -5.25
C LYS A 48 21.86 -8.31 -4.05
N SER A 49 21.81 -7.57 -2.97
CA SER A 49 22.46 -7.93 -1.71
C SER A 49 21.45 -8.57 -0.76
N LYS A 50 21.77 -9.73 -0.21
CA LYS A 50 21.03 -10.35 0.90
C LYS A 50 21.45 -9.79 2.27
N ALA A 51 22.47 -8.95 2.31
CA ALA A 51 23.01 -8.40 3.56
C ALA A 51 22.12 -7.31 4.20
N GLY A 52 20.99 -6.97 3.60
CA GLY A 52 20.05 -6.01 4.17
C GLY A 52 20.53 -4.55 4.13
N THR A 53 21.47 -4.22 3.27
CA THR A 53 22.05 -2.86 3.15
C THR A 53 21.00 -1.77 2.92
N TYR A 54 19.89 -2.10 2.26
CA TYR A 54 18.76 -1.20 1.99
C TYR A 54 17.46 -1.68 2.63
N GLY A 55 17.53 -2.52 3.65
CA GLY A 55 16.42 -3.23 4.25
C GLY A 55 16.24 -4.63 3.69
N THR A 56 15.61 -5.48 4.47
CA THR A 56 15.22 -6.84 4.06
C THR A 56 13.69 -6.91 3.96
N ALA A 57 13.18 -7.45 2.86
CA ALA A 57 11.78 -7.83 2.74
C ALA A 57 11.71 -9.33 2.46
N ASP A 58 10.96 -10.04 3.25
CA ASP A 58 10.69 -11.46 3.09
C ASP A 58 9.22 -11.75 3.37
N TRP A 59 8.76 -12.93 3.00
CA TRP A 59 7.41 -13.36 3.30
C TRP A 59 7.27 -13.61 4.81
N MET A 60 6.16 -13.12 5.35
CA MET A 60 5.82 -13.30 6.76
C MET A 60 5.71 -14.78 7.13
N THR A 61 6.35 -15.18 8.20
CA THR A 61 6.23 -16.53 8.77
C THR A 61 4.84 -16.73 9.37
N GLU A 62 4.40 -17.98 9.60
CA GLU A 62 3.10 -18.24 10.23
C GLU A 62 2.99 -17.67 11.65
N LYS A 63 4.09 -17.61 12.38
CA LYS A 63 4.13 -17.06 13.73
C LYS A 63 3.95 -15.54 13.70
N GLU A 64 4.64 -14.87 12.80
CA GLU A 64 4.51 -13.41 12.59
C GLU A 64 3.12 -13.07 12.07
N LEU A 65 2.58 -13.84 11.12
CA LEU A 65 1.24 -13.65 10.59
C LEU A 65 0.20 -13.67 11.71
N LYS A 66 0.24 -14.66 12.59
CA LYS A 66 -0.69 -14.78 13.74
C LYS A 66 -0.49 -13.71 14.81
N SER A 67 0.66 -13.03 14.85
CA SER A 67 0.89 -11.93 15.80
C SER A 67 0.32 -10.60 15.33
N VAL A 68 0.10 -10.44 14.02
CA VAL A 68 -0.33 -9.17 13.40
C VAL A 68 -1.72 -9.29 12.76
N LEU A 69 -2.07 -10.45 12.20
CA LEU A 69 -3.30 -10.71 11.48
C LEU A 69 -4.09 -11.83 12.17
N GLU A 70 -5.40 -11.78 11.99
CA GLU A 70 -6.33 -12.79 12.47
C GLU A 70 -6.66 -13.77 11.35
N LEU A 71 -6.64 -15.07 11.66
CA LEU A 71 -7.18 -16.12 10.80
C LEU A 71 -8.57 -16.50 11.29
N SER A 72 -9.57 -16.29 10.45
CA SER A 72 -10.97 -16.43 10.84
C SER A 72 -11.78 -17.19 9.79
N THR A 73 -12.98 -17.64 10.15
CA THR A 73 -13.96 -18.15 9.19
C THR A 73 -14.87 -17.02 8.71
N PRO A 74 -15.55 -17.18 7.56
CA PRO A 74 -16.47 -16.15 7.05
C PRO A 74 -17.53 -15.70 8.06
N GLU A 75 -17.99 -16.60 8.93
CA GLU A 75 -19.02 -16.30 9.93
C GLU A 75 -18.48 -15.46 11.11
N ARG A 76 -17.21 -15.59 11.42
CA ARG A 76 -16.58 -14.97 12.60
C ARG A 76 -15.70 -13.76 12.28
N ALA A 77 -15.36 -13.56 11.00
CA ALA A 77 -14.51 -12.47 10.60
C ALA A 77 -15.15 -11.11 10.90
N THR A 78 -14.59 -10.34 11.80
CA THR A 78 -15.04 -8.97 12.14
C THR A 78 -14.12 -7.91 11.55
N GLY A 79 -12.85 -8.23 11.38
CA GLY A 79 -11.85 -7.33 10.84
C GLY A 79 -11.93 -7.09 9.33
N MET A 80 -11.05 -6.25 8.83
CA MET A 80 -10.91 -6.01 7.39
C MET A 80 -10.33 -7.25 6.70
N ILE A 81 -11.05 -7.83 5.76
CA ILE A 81 -10.63 -9.02 5.02
C ILE A 81 -9.54 -8.62 4.00
N LEU A 82 -8.37 -9.22 4.11
CA LEU A 82 -7.22 -9.01 3.22
C LEU A 82 -7.10 -10.11 2.16
N GLY A 83 -7.59 -11.31 2.45
CA GLY A 83 -7.52 -12.45 1.56
C GLY A 83 -7.86 -13.77 2.24
N GLU A 84 -7.51 -14.87 1.58
CA GLU A 84 -7.72 -16.24 2.06
C GLU A 84 -6.39 -17.01 2.06
N ARG A 85 -6.20 -17.85 3.08
CA ARG A 85 -5.06 -18.75 3.18
C ARG A 85 -5.51 -20.08 3.78
N LYS A 86 -5.30 -21.16 3.05
CA LYS A 86 -5.66 -22.54 3.49
C LYS A 86 -7.11 -22.66 3.96
N GLY A 87 -8.04 -22.02 3.26
CA GLY A 87 -9.48 -22.07 3.59
C GLY A 87 -9.91 -21.16 4.75
N GLN A 88 -9.01 -20.34 5.29
CA GLN A 88 -9.31 -19.36 6.34
C GLN A 88 -9.15 -17.94 5.80
N LEU A 89 -10.03 -17.04 6.22
CA LEU A 89 -9.89 -15.63 5.92
C LEU A 89 -8.74 -15.03 6.73
N VAL A 90 -7.91 -14.25 6.05
CA VAL A 90 -6.87 -13.45 6.67
C VAL A 90 -7.42 -12.05 6.86
N CYS A 91 -7.57 -11.62 8.10
CA CYS A 91 -8.18 -10.35 8.45
C CYS A 91 -7.21 -9.45 9.22
N LEU A 92 -7.30 -8.15 9.00
CA LEU A 92 -6.70 -7.15 9.88
C LEU A 92 -7.63 -6.98 11.08
N PRO A 93 -7.19 -7.26 12.31
CA PRO A 93 -8.04 -7.18 13.50
C PRO A 93 -8.63 -5.78 13.72
N GLU A 94 -9.80 -5.70 14.34
CA GLU A 94 -10.42 -4.40 14.67
C GLU A 94 -9.55 -3.58 15.64
N ASN A 95 -8.95 -4.25 16.62
CA ASN A 95 -8.10 -3.62 17.65
C ASN A 95 -6.63 -3.50 17.22
N THR A 96 -6.37 -3.51 15.92
CA THR A 96 -5.01 -3.36 15.41
C THR A 96 -4.46 -1.96 15.66
N ARG A 97 -3.15 -1.86 15.93
CA ARG A 97 -2.41 -0.58 15.92
C ARG A 97 -1.96 -0.16 14.51
N LEU A 98 -2.13 -1.03 13.53
CA LEU A 98 -1.82 -0.72 12.13
C LEU A 98 -2.92 0.15 11.54
N ASN A 99 -2.54 1.02 10.60
CA ASN A 99 -3.55 1.77 9.85
C ASN A 99 -4.30 0.83 8.89
N ARG A 100 -5.51 1.22 8.52
CA ARG A 100 -6.37 0.45 7.61
C ARG A 100 -6.29 0.92 6.15
N HIS A 101 -5.35 1.80 5.83
CA HIS A 101 -5.15 2.25 4.46
C HIS A 101 -4.64 1.09 3.61
N CYS A 102 -5.32 0.82 2.50
CA CYS A 102 -5.00 -0.27 1.59
C CYS A 102 -4.93 0.25 0.16
N ALA A 103 -3.83 -0.03 -0.52
CA ALA A 103 -3.67 0.24 -1.94
C ALA A 103 -3.72 -1.08 -2.72
N ILE A 104 -4.65 -1.17 -3.70
CA ILE A 104 -4.90 -2.38 -4.47
C ILE A 104 -4.51 -2.14 -5.92
N PHE A 105 -3.49 -2.84 -6.38
CA PHE A 105 -2.98 -2.76 -7.74
C PHE A 105 -3.38 -4.00 -8.54
N GLY A 106 -3.81 -3.79 -9.77
CA GLY A 106 -4.16 -4.87 -10.68
C GLY A 106 -4.63 -4.33 -12.04
N ALA A 107 -4.42 -5.08 -13.10
CA ALA A 107 -4.89 -4.75 -14.43
C ALA A 107 -6.43 -4.67 -14.50
N SER A 108 -6.98 -4.14 -15.58
CA SER A 108 -8.42 -4.19 -15.82
C SER A 108 -8.88 -5.64 -15.89
N GLY A 109 -10.06 -5.95 -15.35
CA GLY A 109 -10.62 -7.31 -15.34
C GLY A 109 -10.07 -8.25 -14.25
N THR A 110 -9.10 -7.85 -13.42
CA THR A 110 -8.54 -8.71 -12.35
C THR A 110 -9.43 -8.83 -11.10
N MET A 111 -10.72 -8.55 -11.22
CA MET A 111 -11.72 -8.72 -10.16
C MET A 111 -11.48 -7.89 -8.88
N LYS A 112 -10.69 -6.82 -8.92
CA LYS A 112 -10.41 -5.96 -7.76
C LYS A 112 -11.67 -5.55 -6.99
N SER A 113 -12.66 -5.06 -7.72
CA SER A 113 -13.94 -4.62 -7.13
C SER A 113 -14.69 -5.77 -6.46
N ARG A 114 -14.72 -6.95 -7.09
CA ARG A 114 -15.42 -8.13 -6.54
C ARG A 114 -14.69 -8.74 -5.36
N ALA A 115 -13.37 -8.91 -5.48
CA ALA A 115 -12.59 -9.63 -4.48
C ALA A 115 -12.30 -8.79 -3.23
N VAL A 116 -12.16 -7.47 -3.36
CA VAL A 116 -11.73 -6.62 -2.25
C VAL A 116 -12.80 -5.60 -1.87
N ILE A 117 -13.25 -4.75 -2.81
CA ILE A 117 -14.13 -3.61 -2.45
C ILE A 117 -15.48 -4.10 -1.94
N ARG A 118 -16.14 -5.06 -2.61
CA ARG A 118 -17.43 -5.60 -2.13
C ARG A 118 -17.30 -6.27 -0.76
N ASN A 119 -16.23 -7.04 -0.54
CA ASN A 119 -15.99 -7.67 0.76
C ASN A 119 -15.74 -6.63 1.86
N ALA A 120 -15.06 -5.53 1.54
CA ALA A 120 -14.90 -4.42 2.47
C ALA A 120 -16.25 -3.77 2.81
N LEU A 121 -17.14 -3.56 1.82
CA LEU A 121 -18.48 -3.02 2.04
C LEU A 121 -19.34 -3.93 2.91
N PHE A 122 -19.31 -5.25 2.69
CA PHE A 122 -20.00 -6.21 3.57
C PHE A 122 -19.45 -6.20 4.99
N SER A 123 -18.15 -6.03 5.14
CA SER A 123 -17.53 -5.88 6.47
C SER A 123 -17.95 -4.59 7.18
N ILE A 124 -18.16 -3.49 6.44
CA ILE A 124 -18.70 -2.23 6.98
C ILE A 124 -20.11 -2.43 7.55
N ILE A 125 -20.99 -3.13 6.82
CA ILE A 125 -22.34 -3.47 7.32
C ILE A 125 -22.26 -4.27 8.62
N ARG A 126 -21.37 -5.25 8.69
CA ARG A 126 -21.21 -6.10 9.90
C ARG A 126 -20.71 -5.33 11.12
N ARG A 127 -19.89 -4.29 10.90
CA ARG A 127 -19.33 -3.45 11.96
C ARG A 127 -20.19 -2.22 12.30
N GLY A 128 -21.23 -1.92 11.50
CA GLY A 128 -22.04 -0.73 11.69
C GLY A 128 -21.28 0.57 11.40
N GLU A 129 -20.28 0.54 10.55
CA GLU A 129 -19.45 1.70 10.18
C GLU A 129 -20.07 2.48 9.02
N SER A 130 -19.80 3.78 8.92
CA SER A 130 -20.16 4.61 7.76
C SER A 130 -19.09 4.52 6.66
N ALA A 131 -19.50 4.73 5.40
CA ALA A 131 -18.60 4.71 4.27
C ALA A 131 -18.86 5.84 3.29
N LEU A 132 -17.80 6.38 2.71
CA LEU A 132 -17.83 7.25 1.53
C LEU A 132 -17.18 6.50 0.37
N ILE A 133 -17.91 6.35 -0.74
CA ILE A 133 -17.51 5.50 -1.86
C ILE A 133 -17.47 6.34 -3.14
N ALA A 134 -16.30 6.40 -3.80
CA ALA A 134 -16.20 6.93 -5.15
C ALA A 134 -16.46 5.80 -6.15
N ASP A 135 -17.60 5.84 -6.85
CA ASP A 135 -18.05 4.81 -7.77
C ASP A 135 -18.33 5.38 -9.17
N PRO A 136 -17.30 5.64 -9.99
CA PRO A 136 -17.45 6.29 -11.29
C PRO A 136 -18.24 5.47 -12.31
N LYS A 137 -18.47 4.17 -12.04
CA LYS A 137 -19.21 3.25 -12.91
C LYS A 137 -20.58 2.86 -12.37
N SER A 138 -20.93 3.31 -11.16
CA SER A 138 -22.14 2.92 -10.44
C SER A 138 -22.32 1.43 -10.19
N GLU A 139 -21.24 0.63 -10.35
CA GLU A 139 -21.27 -0.81 -10.11
C GLU A 139 -21.50 -1.15 -8.63
N MET A 140 -20.82 -0.42 -7.73
CA MET A 140 -20.93 -0.66 -6.28
C MET A 140 -22.30 -0.23 -5.78
N TYR A 141 -22.80 0.91 -6.25
CA TYR A 141 -24.14 1.37 -5.92
C TYR A 141 -25.20 0.36 -6.35
N SER A 142 -25.19 -0.10 -7.62
CA SER A 142 -26.15 -1.04 -8.15
C SER A 142 -26.14 -2.38 -7.42
N ASP A 143 -24.97 -2.85 -7.02
CA ASP A 143 -24.81 -4.16 -6.39
C ASP A 143 -25.08 -4.18 -4.89
N THR A 144 -24.87 -3.06 -4.18
CA THR A 144 -24.84 -3.09 -2.71
C THR A 144 -25.82 -2.12 -2.04
N SER A 145 -26.35 -1.11 -2.74
CA SER A 145 -27.20 -0.07 -2.13
C SER A 145 -28.46 -0.64 -1.46
N GLU A 146 -29.10 -1.61 -2.08
CA GLU A 146 -30.30 -2.25 -1.52
C GLU A 146 -29.96 -3.03 -0.24
N LEU A 147 -28.82 -3.72 -0.22
CA LEU A 147 -28.36 -4.45 0.96
C LEU A 147 -28.08 -3.49 2.12
N PHE A 148 -27.45 -2.34 1.85
CA PHE A 148 -27.22 -1.31 2.87
C PHE A 148 -28.54 -0.80 3.44
N ARG A 149 -29.50 -0.45 2.58
CA ARG A 149 -30.84 0.01 3.02
C ARG A 149 -31.57 -1.04 3.84
N LYS A 150 -31.53 -2.33 3.44
CA LYS A 150 -32.11 -3.42 4.22
C LYS A 150 -31.47 -3.61 5.61
N ASN A 151 -30.23 -3.20 5.77
CA ASN A 151 -29.53 -3.21 7.06
C ASN A 151 -29.63 -1.88 7.82
N GLY A 152 -30.56 -1.00 7.44
CA GLY A 152 -30.85 0.22 8.17
C GLY A 152 -29.94 1.41 7.86
N TYR A 153 -29.12 1.33 6.81
CA TYR A 153 -28.27 2.43 6.39
C TYR A 153 -29.04 3.46 5.55
N GLU A 154 -28.79 4.72 5.79
CA GLU A 154 -29.14 5.79 4.89
C GLU A 154 -28.11 5.84 3.76
N VAL A 155 -28.57 5.62 2.52
CA VAL A 155 -27.70 5.64 1.33
C VAL A 155 -27.98 6.91 0.55
N LYS A 156 -27.03 7.82 0.53
CA LYS A 156 -27.05 9.07 -0.25
C LYS A 156 -26.20 8.92 -1.50
N VAL A 157 -26.66 9.47 -2.60
CA VAL A 157 -25.99 9.40 -3.91
C VAL A 157 -25.76 10.79 -4.45
N LEU A 158 -24.52 11.23 -4.52
CA LEU A 158 -24.13 12.43 -5.28
C LEU A 158 -23.86 12.03 -6.73
N ASN A 159 -24.82 12.22 -7.61
CA ASN A 159 -24.69 11.88 -9.01
C ASN A 159 -24.22 13.10 -9.82
N LEU A 160 -22.95 13.13 -10.19
CA LEU A 160 -22.36 14.22 -10.97
C LEU A 160 -22.55 14.05 -12.49
N VAL A 161 -22.97 12.87 -12.95
CA VAL A 161 -23.24 12.59 -14.37
C VAL A 161 -24.68 13.00 -14.72
N ASP A 162 -25.61 12.64 -13.86
CA ASP A 162 -27.03 12.96 -14.00
C ASP A 162 -27.57 13.48 -12.65
N PRO A 163 -27.43 14.78 -12.37
CA PRO A 163 -27.82 15.36 -11.09
C PRO A 163 -29.31 15.22 -10.77
N LEU A 164 -30.17 15.02 -11.78
CA LEU A 164 -31.61 14.85 -11.58
C LEU A 164 -31.94 13.49 -10.94
N HIS A 165 -31.07 12.52 -11.06
CA HIS A 165 -31.22 11.18 -10.47
C HIS A 165 -30.26 10.96 -9.29
N GLY A 166 -29.84 12.02 -8.62
CA GLY A 166 -29.07 11.99 -7.40
C GLY A 166 -29.82 12.59 -6.22
N ASP A 167 -29.29 12.38 -5.02
CA ASP A 167 -29.75 13.08 -3.83
C ASP A 167 -29.21 14.51 -3.81
N SER A 168 -30.05 15.46 -3.42
CA SER A 168 -29.62 16.83 -3.20
C SER A 168 -28.97 16.99 -1.83
N TRP A 169 -27.97 17.83 -1.77
CA TRP A 169 -27.31 18.21 -0.52
C TRP A 169 -27.28 19.72 -0.36
N ASN A 170 -27.88 20.19 0.72
CA ASN A 170 -27.82 21.60 1.09
C ASN A 170 -26.66 21.82 2.06
N CYS A 171 -25.52 22.21 1.55
CA CYS A 171 -24.33 22.45 2.35
C CYS A 171 -24.51 23.59 3.39
N MET A 172 -25.45 24.49 3.15
CA MET A 172 -25.76 25.58 4.09
C MET A 172 -26.44 25.08 5.36
N SER A 173 -27.26 24.02 5.28
CA SER A 173 -27.94 23.47 6.45
C SER A 173 -26.97 22.86 7.49
N ASP A 174 -25.80 22.44 7.04
CA ASP A 174 -24.82 21.80 7.91
C ASP A 174 -23.97 22.81 8.70
N LEU A 175 -24.06 24.10 8.36
CA LEU A 175 -23.26 25.13 9.03
C LEU A 175 -23.73 25.40 10.46
N ASN A 176 -25.05 25.27 10.74
CA ASN A 176 -25.66 25.42 12.09
C ASN A 176 -25.10 26.62 12.88
N GLY A 177 -24.81 27.75 12.21
CA GLY A 177 -24.19 28.91 12.84
C GLY A 177 -22.70 28.76 13.23
N ASN A 178 -22.03 27.70 12.75
CA ASN A 178 -20.62 27.52 13.00
C ASN A 178 -19.78 28.34 12.01
N THR A 179 -19.25 29.46 12.46
CA THR A 179 -18.44 30.38 11.65
C THR A 179 -17.15 29.72 11.08
N MET A 180 -16.59 28.71 11.76
CA MET A 180 -15.43 27.99 11.26
C MET A 180 -15.82 27.11 10.06
N MET A 181 -16.96 26.44 10.10
CA MET A 181 -17.47 25.67 8.98
C MET A 181 -17.85 26.56 7.79
N ALA A 182 -18.40 27.75 8.02
CA ALA A 182 -18.64 28.74 6.98
C ALA A 182 -17.33 29.15 6.29
N GLN A 183 -16.27 29.34 7.05
CA GLN A 183 -14.94 29.62 6.51
C GLN A 183 -14.36 28.47 5.69
N VAL A 184 -14.49 27.24 6.16
CA VAL A 184 -14.06 26.04 5.43
C VAL A 184 -14.83 25.90 4.12
N LEU A 185 -16.18 26.02 4.15
CA LEU A 185 -17.03 25.96 2.96
C LEU A 185 -16.63 27.03 1.92
N THR A 186 -16.46 28.26 2.36
CA THR A 186 -16.03 29.37 1.50
C THR A 186 -14.69 29.10 0.85
N ASN A 187 -13.71 28.65 1.62
CA ASN A 187 -12.38 28.36 1.10
C ASN A 187 -12.40 27.21 0.08
N VAL A 188 -13.22 26.18 0.31
CA VAL A 188 -13.39 25.06 -0.63
C VAL A 188 -14.05 25.54 -1.94
N ILE A 189 -15.08 26.35 -1.87
CA ILE A 189 -15.76 26.88 -3.06
C ILE A 189 -14.76 27.72 -3.89
N ILE A 190 -14.14 28.71 -3.27
CA ILE A 190 -13.22 29.63 -3.98
C ILE A 190 -12.01 28.88 -4.50
N GLY A 191 -11.41 28.00 -3.69
CA GLY A 191 -10.23 27.22 -4.11
C GLY A 191 -10.51 26.29 -5.30
N ASN A 192 -11.75 25.85 -5.50
CA ASN A 192 -12.14 24.99 -6.62
C ASN A 192 -12.73 25.78 -7.82
N THR A 193 -13.15 27.03 -7.63
CA THR A 193 -13.72 27.85 -8.70
C THR A 193 -12.75 28.87 -9.26
N SER A 194 -11.74 29.31 -8.50
CA SER A 194 -10.73 30.23 -9.00
C SER A 194 -9.76 29.50 -9.97
N ASN A 195 -9.59 30.08 -11.15
CA ASN A 195 -8.76 29.52 -12.23
C ASN A 195 -7.24 29.67 -12.02
N GLY A 196 -6.76 29.92 -10.81
CA GLY A 196 -5.34 30.06 -10.47
C GLY A 196 -4.58 31.23 -11.16
N LYS A 197 -5.31 32.09 -11.88
CA LYS A 197 -4.81 33.25 -12.60
C LYS A 197 -5.41 34.56 -12.10
N SER A 198 -6.28 34.50 -11.07
CA SER A 198 -6.88 35.70 -10.51
C SER A 198 -5.93 36.40 -9.55
N ASP A 199 -6.04 37.72 -9.48
CA ASP A 199 -5.30 38.53 -8.53
C ASP A 199 -5.80 38.19 -7.12
N HIS A 200 -4.90 37.92 -6.19
CA HIS A 200 -5.20 37.65 -4.78
C HIS A 200 -6.15 38.68 -4.13
N PHE A 201 -6.18 39.89 -4.64
CA PHE A 201 -7.09 40.90 -4.16
C PHE A 201 -8.58 40.52 -4.42
N TRP A 202 -8.88 40.03 -5.62
CA TRP A 202 -10.24 39.64 -6.00
C TRP A 202 -10.68 38.36 -5.29
N ASP A 203 -9.78 37.36 -5.21
CA ASP A 203 -10.06 36.11 -4.51
C ASP A 203 -10.37 36.35 -3.02
N ASN A 204 -9.62 37.23 -2.38
CA ASN A 204 -9.88 37.64 -1.00
C ASN A 204 -11.18 38.44 -0.84
N GLY A 205 -11.51 39.26 -1.82
CA GLY A 205 -12.79 40.02 -1.83
C GLY A 205 -13.98 39.07 -1.93
N GLU A 206 -13.96 38.13 -2.85
CA GLU A 206 -14.98 37.08 -3.00
C GLU A 206 -15.10 36.21 -1.74
N ALA A 207 -13.97 35.81 -1.16
CA ALA A 207 -13.96 35.03 0.07
C ALA A 207 -14.60 35.76 1.23
N ASN A 208 -14.31 37.05 1.41
CA ASN A 208 -14.88 37.83 2.50
C ASN A 208 -16.38 38.10 2.28
N LEU A 209 -16.78 38.36 1.04
CA LEU A 209 -18.19 38.51 0.72
C LEU A 209 -18.97 37.22 0.96
N LEU A 210 -18.46 36.10 0.47
CA LEU A 210 -19.13 34.81 0.65
C LEU A 210 -19.22 34.43 2.13
N LYS A 211 -18.18 34.69 2.92
CA LYS A 211 -18.19 34.47 4.38
C LYS A 211 -19.22 35.32 5.11
N ALA A 212 -19.49 36.51 4.61
CA ALA A 212 -20.48 37.39 5.22
C ALA A 212 -21.94 37.03 4.87
N LEU A 213 -22.13 36.30 3.76
CA LEU A 213 -23.46 35.88 3.29
C LEU A 213 -23.86 34.49 3.84
N VAL A 214 -22.91 33.69 4.28
CA VAL A 214 -23.08 32.34 4.80
C VAL A 214 -23.13 32.33 6.32
#